data_43189925e7af6e5dc1a6f18656f82262
#
_entry.id   43189925e7af6e5dc1a6f18656f82262
#
_cell.length_a   1.000
_cell.length_b   1.000
_cell.length_c   1.000
_cell.angle_alpha   90.00
_cell.angle_beta   90.00
_cell.angle_gamma   90.00
#
_symmetry.space_group_name_H-M   'P 1'
#
loop_
_entity.id
_entity.type
_entity.pdbx_description
1 polymer ?
#
loop_
_entity_poly.entity_id
_entity_poly.type
_entity_poly.pdbx_seq_one_letter_code
_entity_poly.pdbx_strand_id
1 'polypeptide(L)'
;MTVTTDDGWLTHVCAPTEMGRLVAAFDWASTPLGPPSTWSAGLRAATSLCLTSRFPMLVVWGPELIQIYNDGYRPMLGDKHANALGRPAGEVWSEVWDVVGPMFESVITTAVPTWEECQSLIVDRHGYAEECFFQYSYSPIYDDDGTVSGVLDVVTETTAAVV
;
A
#
# COMPACT_ATOMS: atom_id res chain seq x y z
N MET A 1 34.97 -10.55 0.43
CA MET A 1 33.88 -10.50 -0.55
C MET A 1 32.79 -9.60 -0.02
N THR A 2 32.72 -8.39 -0.52
CA THR A 2 31.66 -7.44 -0.15
C THR A 2 30.40 -7.89 -0.83
N VAL A 3 29.42 -8.34 -0.05
CA VAL A 3 28.08 -8.53 -0.57
C VAL A 3 27.53 -7.13 -0.84
N THR A 4 27.56 -6.72 -2.10
CA THR A 4 26.85 -5.53 -2.52
C THR A 4 25.37 -5.85 -2.41
N THR A 5 24.72 -5.27 -1.41
CA THR A 5 23.25 -5.23 -1.37
C THR A 5 22.82 -4.42 -2.59
N ASP A 6 22.26 -5.10 -3.58
CA ASP A 6 21.81 -4.44 -4.81
C ASP A 6 20.43 -3.81 -4.59
N ASP A 7 20.43 -2.61 -4.00
CA ASP A 7 19.25 -1.75 -3.90
C ASP A 7 19.16 -0.78 -5.10
N GLY A 8 19.94 -1.04 -6.16
CA GLY A 8 20.00 -0.17 -7.33
C GLY A 8 18.66 0.03 -8.01
N TRP A 9 17.80 -1.00 -8.02
CA TRP A 9 16.44 -0.91 -8.55
C TRP A 9 15.62 0.16 -7.84
N LEU A 10 15.78 0.26 -6.51
CA LEU A 10 15.03 1.19 -5.68
C LEU A 10 15.45 2.64 -5.94
N THR A 11 16.73 2.89 -6.19
CA THR A 11 17.26 4.23 -6.42
C THR A 11 16.57 4.92 -7.60
N HIS A 12 16.42 4.24 -8.73
CA HIS A 12 15.79 4.81 -9.91
C HIS A 12 14.29 5.06 -9.72
N VAL A 13 13.62 4.14 -9.03
CA VAL A 13 12.17 4.20 -8.79
C VAL A 13 11.83 5.29 -7.78
N CYS A 14 12.68 5.48 -6.78
CA CYS A 14 12.38 6.34 -5.63
C CYS A 14 12.76 7.81 -5.84
N ALA A 15 13.73 8.10 -6.69
CA ALA A 15 14.27 9.46 -6.82
C ALA A 15 13.25 10.52 -7.25
N PRO A 16 12.30 10.25 -8.18
CA PRO A 16 11.41 11.29 -8.71
C PRO A 16 10.33 11.82 -7.76
N THR A 17 9.95 11.05 -6.74
CA THR A 17 8.79 11.38 -5.90
C THR A 17 9.15 11.52 -4.43
N GLU A 18 8.32 12.27 -3.69
CA GLU A 18 8.50 12.44 -2.25
C GLU A 18 8.35 11.12 -1.51
N MET A 19 7.30 10.35 -1.80
CA MET A 19 7.12 9.03 -1.20
C MET A 19 8.22 8.05 -1.61
N GLY A 20 8.68 8.13 -2.85
CA GLY A 20 9.82 7.34 -3.29
C GLY A 20 11.06 7.60 -2.41
N ARG A 21 11.36 8.86 -2.13
CA ARG A 21 12.48 9.22 -1.26
C ARG A 21 12.29 8.73 0.17
N LEU A 22 11.06 8.80 0.70
CA LEU A 22 10.75 8.25 2.03
C LEU A 22 10.91 6.73 2.07
N VAL A 23 10.47 6.02 1.04
CA VAL A 23 10.63 4.57 0.91
C VAL A 23 12.11 4.19 0.86
N ALA A 24 12.92 4.92 0.10
CA ALA A 24 14.36 4.66 0.00
C ALA A 24 15.08 4.87 1.34
N ALA A 25 14.64 5.85 2.13
CA ALA A 25 15.24 6.18 3.42
C ALA A 25 14.71 5.33 4.59
N PHE A 26 13.64 4.59 4.38
CA PHE A 26 12.99 3.84 5.45
C PHE A 26 13.80 2.60 5.87
N ASP A 27 13.83 2.30 7.16
CA ASP A 27 14.51 1.12 7.70
C ASP A 27 13.65 -0.14 7.54
N TRP A 28 13.62 -0.68 6.33
CA TRP A 28 12.85 -1.89 6.01
C TRP A 28 13.41 -3.13 6.70
N ALA A 29 14.70 -3.14 7.04
CA ALA A 29 15.31 -4.27 7.72
C ALA A 29 14.71 -4.50 9.11
N SER A 30 14.16 -3.46 9.74
CA SER A 30 13.48 -3.58 11.03
C SER A 30 12.00 -4.01 10.90
N THR A 31 11.50 -4.16 9.68
CA THR A 31 10.13 -4.58 9.39
C THR A 31 10.08 -6.05 8.96
N PRO A 32 8.88 -6.69 8.96
CA PRO A 32 8.73 -8.04 8.43
C PRO A 32 9.11 -8.20 6.96
N LEU A 33 9.16 -7.11 6.17
CA LEU A 33 9.57 -7.17 4.77
C LEU A 33 11.07 -7.42 4.58
N GLY A 34 11.88 -7.08 5.57
CA GLY A 34 13.33 -7.14 5.45
C GLY A 34 13.90 -6.09 4.47
N PRO A 35 15.24 -6.06 4.30
CA PRO A 35 15.87 -5.08 3.43
C PRO A 35 15.41 -5.23 1.96
N PRO A 36 15.24 -4.11 1.21
CA PRO A 36 14.74 -4.14 -0.17
C PRO A 36 15.52 -5.03 -1.13
N SER A 37 16.81 -5.25 -0.88
CA SER A 37 17.63 -6.17 -1.69
C SER A 37 17.14 -7.62 -1.64
N THR A 38 16.36 -7.98 -0.62
CA THR A 38 15.82 -9.35 -0.43
C THR A 38 14.40 -9.50 -0.94
N TRP A 39 13.77 -8.41 -1.40
CA TRP A 39 12.38 -8.46 -1.85
C TRP A 39 12.24 -9.30 -3.12
N SER A 40 11.15 -10.06 -3.21
CA SER A 40 10.84 -10.86 -4.38
C SER A 40 10.56 -9.98 -5.62
N ALA A 41 10.60 -10.58 -6.80
CA ALA A 41 10.30 -9.88 -8.05
C ALA A 41 8.90 -9.28 -8.03
N GLY A 42 7.91 -9.99 -7.47
CA GLY A 42 6.54 -9.49 -7.37
C GLY A 42 6.43 -8.24 -6.51
N LEU A 43 7.07 -8.23 -5.34
CA LEU A 43 7.05 -7.06 -4.46
C LEU A 43 7.81 -5.88 -5.09
N ARG A 44 8.96 -6.12 -5.72
CA ARG A 44 9.71 -5.08 -6.42
C ARG A 44 8.90 -4.44 -7.54
N ALA A 45 8.26 -5.26 -8.37
CA ALA A 45 7.45 -4.77 -9.49
C ALA A 45 6.26 -3.95 -9.00
N ALA A 46 5.54 -4.45 -8.01
CA ALA A 46 4.39 -3.75 -7.44
C ALA A 46 4.80 -2.42 -6.81
N THR A 47 5.90 -2.40 -6.06
CA THR A 47 6.44 -1.18 -5.45
C THR A 47 6.85 -0.16 -6.52
N SER A 48 7.51 -0.63 -7.59
CA SER A 48 7.93 0.23 -8.70
C SER A 48 6.74 0.89 -9.38
N LEU A 49 5.70 0.11 -9.69
CA LEU A 49 4.48 0.64 -10.31
C LEU A 49 3.75 1.61 -9.38
N CYS A 50 3.67 1.27 -8.10
CA CYS A 50 3.04 2.12 -7.09
C CYS A 50 3.72 3.48 -7.00
N LEU A 51 5.03 3.49 -6.80
CA LEU A 51 5.78 4.73 -6.54
C LEU A 51 5.87 5.64 -7.77
N THR A 52 5.76 5.10 -8.97
CA THR A 52 5.88 5.87 -10.21
C THR A 52 4.53 6.26 -10.82
N SER A 53 3.42 5.78 -10.25
CA SER A 53 2.08 6.14 -10.70
C SER A 53 1.59 7.43 -10.04
N ARG A 54 0.80 8.20 -10.78
CA ARG A 54 0.10 9.36 -10.22
C ARG A 54 -1.27 9.03 -9.65
N PHE A 55 -1.83 7.87 -10.02
CA PHE A 55 -3.05 7.39 -9.36
C PHE A 55 -2.75 6.97 -7.93
N PRO A 56 -3.63 7.27 -6.98
CA PRO A 56 -3.45 6.80 -5.60
C PRO A 56 -3.36 5.28 -5.55
N MET A 57 -2.25 4.78 -5.01
CA MET A 57 -1.98 3.35 -4.90
C MET A 57 -1.38 3.01 -3.55
N LEU A 58 -1.78 1.84 -3.05
CA LEU A 58 -1.27 1.23 -1.83
C LEU A 58 -0.90 -0.21 -2.13
N VAL A 59 0.31 -0.60 -1.76
CA VAL A 59 0.74 -2.00 -1.71
C VAL A 59 0.70 -2.46 -0.27
N VAL A 60 0.05 -3.60 -0.02
CA VAL A 60 0.17 -4.31 1.25
C VAL A 60 0.80 -5.66 0.98
N TRP A 61 1.72 -6.09 1.84
CA TRP A 61 2.51 -7.28 1.60
C TRP A 61 2.75 -8.08 2.89
N GLY A 62 2.71 -9.40 2.73
CA GLY A 62 2.98 -10.35 3.79
C GLY A 62 1.79 -10.57 4.72
N PRO A 63 1.94 -11.49 5.71
CA PRO A 63 0.84 -11.82 6.62
C PRO A 63 0.35 -10.65 7.46
N GLU A 64 1.21 -9.68 7.72
CA GLU A 64 0.86 -8.49 8.50
C GLU A 64 0.37 -7.34 7.63
N LEU A 65 0.34 -7.49 6.30
CA LEU A 65 -0.12 -6.48 5.35
C LEU A 65 0.61 -5.15 5.54
N ILE A 66 1.93 -5.20 5.43
CA ILE A 66 2.81 -4.03 5.58
C ILE A 66 2.62 -3.09 4.41
N GLN A 67 2.46 -1.81 4.69
CA GLN A 67 2.07 -0.78 3.72
C GLN A 67 3.25 -0.11 3.03
N ILE A 68 3.13 0.02 1.70
CA ILE A 68 3.91 0.93 0.86
C ILE A 68 2.91 1.72 0.01
N TYR A 69 3.04 3.03 -0.07
CA TYR A 69 2.08 3.85 -0.83
C TYR A 69 2.79 5.02 -1.52
N ASN A 70 2.09 5.60 -2.49
CA ASN A 70 2.62 6.70 -3.31
C ASN A 70 2.11 8.07 -2.86
N ASP A 71 2.57 9.12 -3.54
CA ASP A 71 2.19 10.51 -3.25
C ASP A 71 0.68 10.72 -3.36
N GLY A 72 0.05 10.11 -4.36
CA GLY A 72 -1.40 10.24 -4.58
C GLY A 72 -2.25 9.68 -3.45
N TYR A 73 -1.73 8.70 -2.72
CA TYR A 73 -2.45 8.05 -1.62
C TYR A 73 -2.37 8.85 -0.30
N ARG A 74 -1.36 9.70 -0.13
CA ARG A 74 -1.16 10.46 1.11
C ARG A 74 -2.39 11.24 1.58
N PRO A 75 -3.15 11.93 0.70
CA PRO A 75 -4.34 12.65 1.14
C PRO A 75 -5.40 11.77 1.80
N MET A 76 -5.47 10.50 1.44
CA MET A 76 -6.40 9.56 2.05
C MET A 76 -6.02 9.21 3.48
N LEU A 77 -4.73 9.21 3.78
CA LEU A 77 -4.21 8.99 5.12
C LEU A 77 -4.34 10.23 6.01
N GLY A 78 -4.24 11.43 5.42
CA GLY A 78 -4.22 12.65 6.20
C GLY A 78 -3.13 12.62 7.27
N ASP A 79 -3.49 12.87 8.53
CA ASP A 79 -2.55 12.88 9.66
C ASP A 79 -1.94 11.51 9.96
N LYS A 80 -2.57 10.42 9.51
CA LYS A 80 -2.05 9.06 9.66
C LYS A 80 -0.71 8.87 8.96
N HIS A 81 -0.43 9.66 7.91
CA HIS A 81 0.78 9.55 7.10
C HIS A 81 2.06 9.58 7.95
N ALA A 82 2.08 10.36 9.02
CA ALA A 82 3.27 10.47 9.89
C ALA A 82 3.76 9.12 10.43
N ASN A 83 2.86 8.13 10.57
CA ASN A 83 3.16 6.82 11.15
C ASN A 83 2.58 5.66 10.34
N ALA A 84 2.40 5.81 9.04
CA ALA A 84 1.70 4.82 8.22
C ALA A 84 2.65 3.95 7.38
N LEU A 85 3.73 4.52 6.84
CA LEU A 85 4.65 3.79 5.98
C LEU A 85 5.33 2.64 6.76
N GLY A 86 5.35 1.46 6.17
CA GLY A 86 6.00 0.30 6.77
C GLY A 86 5.25 -0.30 7.96
N ARG A 87 4.01 0.12 8.21
CA ARG A 87 3.18 -0.37 9.31
C ARG A 87 2.12 -1.34 8.79
N PRO A 88 1.63 -2.25 9.65
CA PRO A 88 0.49 -3.09 9.28
C PRO A 88 -0.74 -2.27 8.95
N ALA A 89 -1.40 -2.61 7.83
CA ALA A 89 -2.59 -1.89 7.39
C ALA A 89 -3.72 -1.92 8.42
N GLY A 90 -3.87 -3.02 9.14
CA GLY A 90 -4.90 -3.15 10.18
C GLY A 90 -4.71 -2.21 11.37
N GLU A 91 -3.49 -1.82 11.67
CA GLU A 91 -3.21 -0.82 12.70
C GLU A 91 -3.50 0.59 12.19
N VAL A 92 -3.08 0.90 10.98
CA VAL A 92 -3.25 2.23 10.38
C VAL A 92 -4.72 2.54 10.12
N TRP A 93 -5.46 1.55 9.61
CA TRP A 93 -6.87 1.69 9.22
C TRP A 93 -7.82 0.99 10.21
N SER A 94 -7.47 0.98 11.49
CA SER A 94 -8.24 0.28 12.53
C SER A 94 -9.71 0.66 12.56
N GLU A 95 -10.06 1.90 12.27
CA GLU A 95 -11.45 2.40 12.30
C GLU A 95 -12.33 1.83 11.18
N VAL A 96 -11.74 1.34 10.09
CA VAL A 96 -12.47 0.75 8.96
C VAL A 96 -12.11 -0.71 8.70
N TRP A 97 -11.31 -1.30 9.58
CA TRP A 97 -10.76 -2.63 9.34
C TRP A 97 -11.82 -3.74 9.32
N ASP A 98 -12.92 -3.55 10.02
CA ASP A 98 -14.09 -4.47 9.96
C ASP A 98 -14.70 -4.53 8.56
N VAL A 99 -14.54 -3.49 7.74
CA VAL A 99 -15.02 -3.45 6.35
C VAL A 99 -13.92 -3.89 5.38
N VAL A 100 -12.74 -3.27 5.43
CA VAL A 100 -11.70 -3.47 4.41
C VAL A 100 -10.81 -4.68 4.68
N GLY A 101 -10.64 -5.08 5.94
CA GLY A 101 -9.82 -6.24 6.29
C GLY A 101 -10.26 -7.52 5.62
N PRO A 102 -11.56 -7.90 5.69
CA PRO A 102 -12.09 -9.05 4.99
C PRO A 102 -11.93 -8.99 3.47
N MET A 103 -11.93 -7.79 2.88
CA MET A 103 -11.74 -7.61 1.45
C MET A 103 -10.30 -7.92 1.03
N PHE A 104 -9.31 -7.46 1.80
CA PHE A 104 -7.90 -7.85 1.59
C PHE A 104 -7.74 -9.36 1.71
N GLU A 105 -8.28 -9.95 2.77
CA GLU A 105 -8.19 -11.39 3.01
C GLU A 105 -8.82 -12.20 1.88
N SER A 106 -9.97 -11.77 1.36
CA SER A 106 -10.64 -12.43 0.24
C SER A 106 -9.76 -12.46 -1.00
N VAL A 107 -9.09 -11.35 -1.33
CA VAL A 107 -8.19 -11.29 -2.50
C VAL A 107 -7.00 -12.23 -2.31
N ILE A 108 -6.42 -12.26 -1.11
CA ILE A 108 -5.28 -13.15 -0.81
C ILE A 108 -5.69 -14.61 -0.91
N THR A 109 -6.85 -14.96 -0.37
CA THR A 109 -7.33 -16.34 -0.30
C THR A 109 -7.81 -16.88 -1.65
N THR A 110 -8.52 -16.05 -2.41
CA THR A 110 -9.18 -16.50 -3.65
C THR A 110 -8.44 -16.11 -4.92
N ALA A 111 -7.50 -15.17 -4.86
CA ALA A 111 -6.82 -14.55 -5.99
C ALA A 111 -7.79 -13.84 -6.96
N VAL A 112 -8.98 -13.50 -6.51
CA VAL A 112 -9.99 -12.81 -7.32
C VAL A 112 -9.97 -11.33 -6.99
N PRO A 113 -9.75 -10.44 -7.97
CA PRO A 113 -9.76 -9.00 -7.71
C PRO A 113 -11.16 -8.52 -7.31
N THR A 114 -11.20 -7.45 -6.52
CA THR A 114 -12.44 -6.79 -6.13
C THR A 114 -12.62 -5.48 -6.88
N TRP A 115 -13.86 -5.02 -6.93
CA TRP A 115 -14.21 -3.74 -7.53
C TRP A 115 -15.36 -3.10 -6.75
N GLU A 116 -15.17 -1.83 -6.34
CA GLU A 116 -16.20 -1.02 -5.71
C GLU A 116 -16.27 0.35 -6.37
N GLU A 117 -17.45 0.78 -6.78
CA GLU A 117 -17.64 2.08 -7.45
C GLU A 117 -17.83 3.21 -6.46
N CYS A 118 -18.50 2.96 -5.32
CA CYS A 118 -18.82 4.00 -4.34
C CYS A 118 -18.94 3.39 -2.95
N GLN A 119 -17.79 3.15 -2.32
CA GLN A 119 -17.74 2.63 -0.95
C GLN A 119 -17.73 3.77 0.04
N SER A 120 -18.72 3.81 0.93
CA SER A 120 -18.73 4.72 2.07
C SER A 120 -17.92 4.13 3.21
N LEU A 121 -16.98 4.91 3.75
CA LEU A 121 -16.19 4.55 4.91
C LEU A 121 -16.15 5.75 5.87
N ILE A 122 -16.28 5.46 7.17
CA ILE A 122 -16.08 6.48 8.20
C ILE A 122 -14.63 6.44 8.61
N VAL A 123 -13.86 7.42 8.16
CA VAL A 123 -12.42 7.51 8.40
C VAL A 123 -12.08 8.57 9.43
N ASP A 124 -11.07 8.30 10.24
CA ASP A 124 -10.46 9.25 11.16
C ASP A 124 -9.06 9.58 10.67
N ARG A 125 -8.95 10.58 9.82
CA ARG A 125 -7.65 11.00 9.26
C ARG A 125 -7.23 12.40 9.68
N HIS A 126 -8.13 13.15 10.33
CA HIS A 126 -7.87 14.52 10.79
C HIS A 126 -8.31 14.74 12.22
N GLY A 127 -8.43 13.66 13.02
CA GLY A 127 -8.83 13.73 14.42
C GLY A 127 -10.34 13.77 14.66
N TYR A 128 -11.14 13.52 13.61
CA TYR A 128 -12.61 13.41 13.72
C TYR A 128 -13.13 12.39 12.72
N ALA A 129 -14.30 11.82 13.00
CA ALA A 129 -14.96 10.86 12.10
C ALA A 129 -15.51 11.60 10.88
N GLU A 130 -15.15 11.12 9.70
CA GLU A 130 -15.47 11.75 8.43
C GLU A 130 -16.02 10.68 7.47
N GLU A 131 -17.23 10.89 6.93
CA GLU A 131 -17.74 10.00 5.89
C GLU A 131 -17.10 10.32 4.57
N CYS A 132 -16.35 9.36 4.03
CA CYS A 132 -15.66 9.47 2.76
C CYS A 132 -16.15 8.40 1.79
N PHE A 133 -16.08 8.71 0.49
CA PHE A 133 -16.51 7.81 -0.56
C PHE A 133 -15.33 7.48 -1.46
N PHE A 134 -15.18 6.18 -1.76
CA PHE A 134 -14.03 5.67 -2.52
C PHE A 134 -14.47 4.76 -3.64
N GLN A 135 -13.79 4.91 -4.77
CA GLN A 135 -13.81 3.94 -5.87
C GLN A 135 -12.47 3.23 -5.88
N TYR A 136 -12.46 1.91 -5.86
CA TYR A 136 -11.20 1.18 -5.76
C TYR A 136 -11.27 -0.24 -6.32
N SER A 137 -10.10 -0.78 -6.60
CA SER A 137 -9.88 -2.17 -6.96
C SER A 137 -8.74 -2.73 -6.13
N TYR A 138 -8.96 -3.88 -5.52
CA TYR A 138 -7.92 -4.67 -4.88
C TYR A 138 -7.54 -5.81 -5.81
N SER A 139 -6.25 -5.89 -6.17
CA SER A 139 -5.73 -6.91 -7.08
C SER A 139 -4.67 -7.76 -6.37
N PRO A 140 -4.63 -9.08 -6.63
CA PRO A 140 -3.61 -9.93 -6.01
C PRO A 140 -2.22 -9.63 -6.56
N ILE A 141 -1.22 -9.67 -5.68
CA ILE A 141 0.19 -9.63 -6.06
C ILE A 141 0.79 -11.00 -5.76
N TYR A 142 1.37 -11.60 -6.79
CA TYR A 142 1.96 -12.94 -6.69
C TYR A 142 3.42 -12.86 -6.25
N ASP A 143 3.81 -13.80 -5.38
CA ASP A 143 5.19 -14.03 -5.06
C ASP A 143 5.85 -14.94 -6.11
N ASP A 144 7.17 -15.08 -6.03
CA ASP A 144 7.96 -15.85 -7.01
C ASP A 144 7.55 -17.32 -7.08
N ASP A 145 7.00 -17.88 -6.02
CA ASP A 145 6.49 -19.25 -5.95
C ASP A 145 5.05 -19.42 -6.48
N GLY A 146 4.43 -18.35 -6.97
CA GLY A 146 3.06 -18.35 -7.49
C GLY A 146 1.96 -18.20 -6.45
N THR A 147 2.30 -18.03 -5.18
CA THR A 147 1.31 -17.73 -4.13
C THR A 147 0.98 -16.25 -4.11
N VAL A 148 -0.24 -15.89 -3.69
CA VAL A 148 -0.63 -14.50 -3.45
C VAL A 148 -0.07 -14.08 -2.10
N SER A 149 0.84 -13.11 -2.10
CA SER A 149 1.48 -12.61 -0.88
C SER A 149 1.17 -11.15 -0.57
N GLY A 150 0.49 -10.46 -1.47
CA GLY A 150 0.11 -9.08 -1.26
C GLY A 150 -1.09 -8.65 -2.07
N VAL A 151 -1.49 -7.41 -1.89
CA VAL A 151 -2.61 -6.78 -2.60
C VAL A 151 -2.19 -5.40 -3.06
N LEU A 152 -2.52 -5.08 -4.30
CA LEU A 152 -2.41 -3.75 -4.86
C LEU A 152 -3.79 -3.08 -4.81
N ASP A 153 -3.88 -1.98 -4.10
CA ASP A 153 -5.06 -1.13 -4.03
C ASP A 153 -4.86 0.07 -4.95
N VAL A 154 -5.70 0.19 -5.95
CA VAL A 154 -5.80 1.39 -6.79
C VAL A 154 -7.10 2.07 -6.41
N VAL A 155 -7.01 3.28 -5.87
CA VAL A 155 -8.17 3.92 -5.23
C VAL A 155 -8.27 5.38 -5.62
N THR A 156 -9.50 5.87 -5.72
CA THR A 156 -9.81 7.29 -5.92
C THR A 156 -10.84 7.70 -4.88
N GLU A 157 -10.58 8.78 -4.19
CA GLU A 157 -11.58 9.36 -3.30
C GLU A 157 -12.57 10.17 -4.14
N THR A 158 -13.87 9.87 -4.01
CA THR A 158 -14.94 10.50 -4.77
C THR A 158 -15.86 11.34 -3.88
N THR A 159 -15.46 11.65 -2.66
CA THR A 159 -16.27 12.37 -1.67
C THR A 159 -16.82 13.68 -2.22
N ALA A 160 -16.01 14.46 -2.90
CA ALA A 160 -16.42 15.73 -3.49
C ALA A 160 -17.33 15.59 -4.70
N ALA A 161 -17.42 14.41 -5.33
CA ALA A 161 -18.27 14.12 -6.46
C ALA A 161 -19.64 13.56 -6.04
N VAL A 162 -19.82 13.21 -4.78
CA VAL A 162 -21.08 12.71 -4.21
C VAL A 162 -21.88 13.91 -3.74
N VAL A 163 -22.94 14.24 -4.45
CA VAL A 163 -23.83 15.37 -4.16
C VAL A 163 -25.15 14.85 -3.64
#